data_b2be4503532fe3804d06134724ed450f
#
_entry.id   b2be4503532fe3804d06134724ed450f
#
_cell.length_a   1.000
_cell.length_b   1.000
_cell.length_c   1.000
_cell.angle_alpha   90.00
_cell.angle_beta   90.00
_cell.angle_gamma   90.00
#
_symmetry.space_group_name_H-M   'P 1'
#
loop_
_entity.id
_entity.type
_entity.pdbx_description
1 polymer ?
#
loop_
_entity_poly.entity_id
_entity_poly.type
_entity_poly.pdbx_seq_one_letter_code
_entity_poly.pdbx_strand_id
1 'polypeptide(L)'
;MRDLENKVVIVTGGKGLIGREIVKQFKERDSIVIDADISNETSSDDNTFKLDLAENSSIDALINFVIGKYGRIDGLVNAAYPRTKDWGKYYFEESPFSHWENNINLQLNSVFYLSQQVLKIMKEQKYGSIVNFGSIYGIVGNDFTIYEDYNGTSPGEYCAIKGAIINFTRYLASYFGKYNVRVNCVSPGGIFDNQREEFLKRYTHKCPMKRMGNPDDIAPICLFLVSDGAKYITGQNIAVDGGWTAI
;
A
#
# COMPACT_ATOMS: atom_id res chain seq x y z
N MET A 1 -4.68 -10.90 -18.91
CA MET A 1 -4.50 -9.44 -18.82
C MET A 1 -3.25 -9.04 -19.62
N ARG A 2 -3.38 -9.01 -20.96
CA ARG A 2 -2.29 -8.53 -21.84
C ARG A 2 -2.09 -7.00 -21.78
N ASP A 3 -3.01 -6.31 -21.15
CA ASP A 3 -3.09 -4.87 -20.98
C ASP A 3 -2.13 -4.28 -19.91
N LEU A 4 -1.33 -5.15 -19.27
CA LEU A 4 -0.23 -4.75 -18.35
C LEU A 4 1.15 -4.79 -19.01
N GLU A 5 1.27 -5.39 -20.18
CA GLU A 5 2.51 -5.46 -20.94
C GLU A 5 3.08 -4.06 -21.22
N ASN A 6 4.37 -3.86 -20.93
CA ASN A 6 5.10 -2.60 -21.08
C ASN A 6 4.57 -1.41 -20.25
N LYS A 7 3.60 -1.58 -19.33
CA LYS A 7 3.23 -0.53 -18.38
C LYS A 7 4.34 -0.29 -17.38
N VAL A 8 4.67 0.96 -17.16
CA VAL A 8 5.67 1.39 -16.17
C VAL A 8 4.98 1.55 -14.83
N VAL A 9 5.30 0.66 -13.89
CA VAL A 9 4.63 0.57 -12.57
C VAL A 9 5.65 0.71 -11.46
N ILE A 10 5.46 1.68 -10.58
CA ILE A 10 6.24 1.83 -9.35
C ILE A 10 5.54 1.03 -8.25
N VAL A 11 6.29 0.17 -7.56
CA VAL A 11 5.83 -0.54 -6.36
C VAL A 11 6.72 -0.15 -5.20
N THR A 12 6.17 0.57 -4.22
CA THR A 12 6.92 0.90 -3.00
C THR A 12 6.85 -0.25 -2.00
N GLY A 13 7.93 -0.48 -1.25
CA GLY A 13 8.01 -1.62 -0.33
C GLY A 13 8.10 -2.96 -1.07
N GLY A 14 8.74 -3.01 -2.23
CA GLY A 14 8.80 -4.19 -3.07
C GLY A 14 9.59 -5.36 -2.49
N LYS A 15 10.36 -5.16 -1.42
CA LYS A 15 10.99 -6.24 -0.63
C LYS A 15 10.13 -6.69 0.56
N GLY A 16 9.05 -5.97 0.87
CA GLY A 16 8.11 -6.32 1.93
C GLY A 16 7.27 -7.56 1.61
N LEU A 17 6.52 -8.04 2.61
CA LEU A 17 5.73 -9.27 2.53
C LEU A 17 4.76 -9.28 1.33
N ILE A 18 3.95 -8.23 1.17
CA ILE A 18 2.98 -8.12 0.08
C ILE A 18 3.66 -7.58 -1.19
N GLY A 19 4.55 -6.58 -1.03
CA GLY A 19 5.18 -5.88 -2.15
C GLY A 19 5.95 -6.80 -3.09
N ARG A 20 6.71 -7.77 -2.55
CA ARG A 20 7.46 -8.73 -3.37
C ARG A 20 6.58 -9.61 -4.26
N GLU A 21 5.40 -9.97 -3.78
CA GLU A 21 4.47 -10.76 -4.58
C GLU A 21 3.81 -9.88 -5.67
N ILE A 22 3.53 -8.63 -5.36
CA ILE A 22 3.05 -7.64 -6.35
C ILE A 22 4.09 -7.43 -7.46
N VAL A 23 5.36 -7.17 -7.08
CA VAL A 23 6.48 -7.01 -8.04
C VAL A 23 6.60 -8.23 -8.93
N LYS A 24 6.61 -9.43 -8.34
CA LYS A 24 6.69 -10.70 -9.07
C LYS A 24 5.55 -10.82 -10.08
N GLN A 25 4.29 -10.66 -9.66
CA GLN A 25 3.14 -10.85 -10.52
C GLN A 25 3.01 -9.80 -11.64
N PHE A 26 3.47 -8.55 -11.43
CA PHE A 26 3.58 -7.58 -12.51
C PHE A 26 4.65 -7.98 -13.52
N LYS A 27 5.83 -8.45 -13.07
CA LYS A 27 6.90 -8.94 -13.97
C LYS A 27 6.44 -10.15 -14.79
N GLU A 28 5.70 -11.07 -14.20
CA GLU A 28 5.09 -12.23 -14.91
C GLU A 28 4.07 -11.83 -15.99
N ARG A 29 3.68 -10.56 -16.04
CA ARG A 29 2.78 -9.99 -17.05
C ARG A 29 3.47 -8.97 -17.95
N ASP A 30 4.79 -9.07 -18.05
CA ASP A 30 5.66 -8.26 -18.91
C ASP A 30 5.54 -6.74 -18.64
N SER A 31 5.17 -6.35 -17.41
CA SER A 31 5.22 -4.97 -16.96
C SER A 31 6.65 -4.53 -16.65
N ILE A 32 6.96 -3.28 -16.90
CA ILE A 32 8.19 -2.62 -16.46
C ILE A 32 7.98 -2.20 -14.99
N VAL A 33 8.52 -2.97 -14.06
CA VAL A 33 8.30 -2.75 -12.63
C VAL A 33 9.51 -2.06 -12.01
N ILE A 34 9.29 -0.91 -11.38
CA ILE A 34 10.28 -0.25 -10.54
C ILE A 34 10.05 -0.73 -9.10
N ASP A 35 10.93 -1.61 -8.64
CA ASP A 35 10.95 -2.10 -7.26
C ASP A 35 11.63 -1.05 -6.36
N ALA A 36 10.83 -0.25 -5.68
CA ALA A 36 11.30 0.85 -4.83
C ALA A 36 11.20 0.47 -3.35
N ASP A 37 12.34 0.23 -2.71
CA ASP A 37 12.42 -0.20 -1.31
C ASP A 37 13.66 0.39 -0.62
N ILE A 38 13.57 0.62 0.69
CA ILE A 38 14.69 1.16 1.48
C ILE A 38 15.89 0.21 1.51
N SER A 39 15.66 -1.08 1.38
CA SER A 39 16.68 -2.13 1.38
C SER A 39 17.28 -2.43 -0.01
N ASN A 40 16.80 -1.77 -1.05
CA ASN A 40 17.37 -1.90 -2.39
C ASN A 40 18.69 -1.13 -2.55
N GLU A 41 19.49 -1.59 -3.50
CA GLU A 41 20.48 -0.77 -4.21
C GLU A 41 19.80 -0.18 -5.45
N THR A 42 20.17 1.06 -5.82
CA THR A 42 19.64 1.66 -7.05
C THR A 42 20.35 1.10 -8.26
N SER A 43 19.60 0.42 -9.14
CA SER A 43 20.10 -0.18 -10.39
C SER A 43 19.13 0.12 -11.54
N SER A 44 19.64 0.76 -12.58
CA SER A 44 18.87 1.00 -13.79
C SER A 44 18.60 -0.31 -14.55
N ASP A 45 19.54 -1.25 -14.54
CA ASP A 45 19.41 -2.50 -15.30
C ASP A 45 18.36 -3.42 -14.69
N ASP A 46 18.30 -3.47 -13.34
CA ASP A 46 17.35 -4.30 -12.60
C ASP A 46 16.02 -3.61 -12.33
N ASN A 47 15.90 -2.30 -12.63
CA ASN A 47 14.77 -1.45 -12.25
C ASN A 47 14.50 -1.45 -10.74
N THR A 48 15.57 -1.44 -9.94
CA THR A 48 15.47 -1.29 -8.49
C THR A 48 15.85 0.12 -8.07
N PHE A 49 15.22 0.62 -7.03
CA PHE A 49 15.53 1.94 -6.48
C PHE A 49 15.55 1.90 -4.95
N LYS A 50 16.61 2.45 -4.35
CA LYS A 50 16.68 2.66 -2.91
C LYS A 50 15.81 3.85 -2.53
N LEU A 51 14.63 3.57 -1.97
CA LEU A 51 13.66 4.58 -1.60
C LEU A 51 13.56 4.72 -0.08
N ASP A 52 13.94 5.89 0.41
CA ASP A 52 13.61 6.31 1.78
C ASP A 52 12.38 7.23 1.75
N LEU A 53 11.26 6.73 2.24
CA LEU A 53 10.00 7.48 2.29
C LEU A 53 9.98 8.57 3.38
N ALA A 54 10.94 8.59 4.29
CA ALA A 54 11.11 9.67 5.25
C ALA A 54 11.69 10.94 4.61
N GLU A 55 12.32 10.80 3.44
CA GLU A 55 13.05 11.87 2.76
C GLU A 55 12.39 12.27 1.45
N ASN A 56 11.82 13.46 1.38
CA ASN A 56 11.19 13.96 0.15
C ASN A 56 12.17 13.98 -1.04
N SER A 57 13.45 14.27 -0.79
CA SER A 57 14.50 14.23 -1.81
C SER A 57 14.69 12.84 -2.43
N SER A 58 14.51 11.77 -1.64
CA SER A 58 14.55 10.39 -2.14
C SER A 58 13.35 10.08 -3.04
N ILE A 59 12.18 10.63 -2.71
CA ILE A 59 10.97 10.51 -3.55
C ILE A 59 11.19 11.25 -4.88
N ASP A 60 11.70 12.49 -4.83
CA ASP A 60 11.99 13.26 -6.05
C ASP A 60 13.03 12.57 -6.93
N ALA A 61 14.06 11.97 -6.32
CA ALA A 61 15.07 11.19 -7.04
C ALA A 61 14.46 9.94 -7.71
N LEU A 62 13.54 9.21 -7.05
CA LEU A 62 12.80 8.11 -7.65
C LEU A 62 12.03 8.56 -8.90
N ILE A 63 11.28 9.67 -8.79
CA ILE A 63 10.51 10.19 -9.91
C ILE A 63 11.42 10.54 -11.09
N ASN A 64 12.54 11.26 -10.83
CA ASN A 64 13.53 11.61 -11.84
C ASN A 64 14.15 10.38 -12.49
N PHE A 65 14.46 9.34 -11.71
CA PHE A 65 14.98 8.07 -12.22
C PHE A 65 14.00 7.41 -13.19
N VAL A 66 12.71 7.32 -12.83
CA VAL A 66 11.71 6.67 -13.69
C VAL A 66 11.43 7.49 -14.93
N ILE A 67 11.23 8.80 -14.80
CA ILE A 67 10.95 9.68 -15.93
C ILE A 67 12.15 9.81 -16.87
N GLY A 68 13.37 9.89 -16.33
CA GLY A 68 14.58 9.93 -17.14
C GLY A 68 14.78 8.69 -18.01
N LYS A 69 14.33 7.52 -17.54
CA LYS A 69 14.48 6.26 -18.28
C LYS A 69 13.29 5.93 -19.18
N TYR A 70 12.06 6.17 -18.72
CA TYR A 70 10.85 5.68 -19.39
C TYR A 70 9.92 6.79 -19.90
N GLY A 71 10.11 8.03 -19.46
CA GLY A 71 9.29 9.17 -19.86
C GLY A 71 7.85 9.14 -19.34
N ARG A 72 7.45 8.11 -18.58
CA ARG A 72 6.07 7.89 -18.15
C ARG A 72 5.97 7.10 -16.86
N ILE A 73 4.83 7.21 -16.17
CA ILE A 73 4.41 6.37 -15.05
C ILE A 73 2.95 5.97 -15.27
N ASP A 74 2.69 4.68 -15.48
CA ASP A 74 1.33 4.16 -15.73
C ASP A 74 0.64 3.71 -14.46
N GLY A 75 1.40 3.20 -13.49
CA GLY A 75 0.91 2.72 -12.22
C GLY A 75 1.79 3.11 -11.04
N LEU A 76 1.15 3.35 -9.90
CA LEU A 76 1.80 3.45 -8.60
C LEU A 76 1.07 2.55 -7.61
N VAL A 77 1.81 1.65 -6.95
CA VAL A 77 1.30 0.84 -5.85
C VAL A 77 2.01 1.24 -4.57
N ASN A 78 1.32 1.93 -3.67
CA ASN A 78 1.82 2.37 -2.38
C ASN A 78 1.75 1.24 -1.36
N ALA A 79 2.60 0.19 -1.52
CA ALA A 79 2.60 -0.99 -0.66
C ALA A 79 3.62 -0.94 0.49
N ALA A 80 4.44 0.10 0.57
CA ALA A 80 5.37 0.28 1.67
C ALA A 80 4.63 0.48 3.00
N TYR A 81 5.19 -0.14 4.05
CA TYR A 81 4.69 -0.02 5.42
C TYR A 81 5.85 0.33 6.37
N PRO A 82 6.41 1.54 6.26
CA PRO A 82 7.46 1.98 7.14
C PRO A 82 6.94 2.15 8.57
N ARG A 83 7.73 1.76 9.56
CA ARG A 83 7.36 1.80 10.99
C ARG A 83 8.53 2.29 11.82
N THR A 84 8.25 2.97 12.91
CA THR A 84 9.25 3.25 13.94
C THR A 84 9.70 1.95 14.63
N LYS A 85 10.89 1.96 15.26
CA LYS A 85 11.44 0.77 15.95
C LYS A 85 10.60 0.30 17.14
N ASP A 86 9.79 1.19 17.66
CA ASP A 86 8.91 0.99 18.82
C ASP A 86 7.44 0.80 18.43
N TRP A 87 7.16 0.50 17.15
CA TRP A 87 5.81 0.22 16.67
C TRP A 87 5.14 -0.90 17.45
N GLY A 88 3.91 -0.62 17.95
CA GLY A 88 3.11 -1.59 18.70
C GLY A 88 3.56 -1.85 20.15
N LYS A 89 4.51 -1.05 20.67
CA LYS A 89 4.97 -1.19 22.07
C LYS A 89 4.06 -0.52 23.09
N TYR A 90 3.41 0.56 22.71
CA TYR A 90 2.66 1.40 23.64
C TYR A 90 1.17 1.07 23.61
N TYR A 91 0.56 0.96 24.79
CA TYR A 91 -0.88 1.11 24.92
C TYR A 91 -1.25 2.57 24.64
N PHE A 92 -2.50 2.82 24.26
CA PHE A 92 -2.94 4.15 23.78
C PHE A 92 -2.63 5.26 24.80
N GLU A 93 -2.93 5.05 26.07
CA GLU A 93 -2.73 5.99 27.16
C GLU A 93 -1.27 6.28 27.48
N GLU A 94 -0.36 5.41 27.08
CA GLU A 94 1.08 5.52 27.35
C GLU A 94 1.88 5.98 26.12
N SER A 95 1.24 6.05 24.96
CA SER A 95 1.93 6.38 23.70
C SER A 95 2.43 7.83 23.71
N PRO A 96 3.75 8.07 23.55
CA PRO A 96 4.26 9.42 23.43
C PRO A 96 3.71 10.10 22.17
N PHE A 97 3.38 11.40 22.26
CA PHE A 97 2.89 12.15 21.10
C PHE A 97 3.86 12.11 19.90
N SER A 98 5.16 12.13 20.17
CA SER A 98 6.20 11.99 19.14
C SER A 98 6.14 10.66 18.40
N HIS A 99 5.70 9.57 19.04
CA HIS A 99 5.47 8.28 18.37
C HIS A 99 4.35 8.40 17.34
N TRP A 100 3.25 9.06 17.71
CA TRP A 100 2.15 9.38 16.80
C TRP A 100 2.64 10.22 15.61
N GLU A 101 3.31 11.35 15.86
CA GLU A 101 3.81 12.26 14.82
C GLU A 101 4.75 11.54 13.84
N ASN A 102 5.71 10.77 14.36
CA ASN A 102 6.67 10.05 13.53
C ASN A 102 6.00 9.04 12.62
N ASN A 103 5.03 8.28 13.10
CA ASN A 103 4.35 7.28 12.28
C ASN A 103 3.38 7.92 11.26
N ILE A 104 2.72 9.04 11.61
CA ILE A 104 1.96 9.85 10.64
C ILE A 104 2.88 10.34 9.51
N ASN A 105 4.06 10.87 9.85
CA ASN A 105 5.03 11.34 8.87
C ASN A 105 5.51 10.20 7.94
N LEU A 106 5.87 9.07 8.50
CA LEU A 106 6.37 7.93 7.73
C LEU A 106 5.33 7.29 6.81
N GLN A 107 4.08 7.18 7.25
CA GLN A 107 3.08 6.38 6.55
C GLN A 107 2.04 7.21 5.79
N LEU A 108 1.61 8.36 6.32
CA LEU A 108 0.58 9.17 5.68
C LEU A 108 1.18 10.29 4.83
N ASN A 109 2.11 11.07 5.41
CA ASN A 109 2.69 12.21 4.69
C ASN A 109 3.56 11.75 3.51
N SER A 110 4.24 10.60 3.63
CA SER A 110 4.99 10.01 2.52
C SER A 110 4.08 9.56 1.37
N VAL A 111 2.94 8.93 1.67
CA VAL A 111 1.94 8.55 0.66
C VAL A 111 1.36 9.79 -0.01
N PHE A 112 1.09 10.86 0.76
CA PHE A 112 0.65 12.13 0.21
C PHE A 112 1.69 12.69 -0.78
N TYR A 113 2.95 12.84 -0.35
CA TYR A 113 3.98 13.48 -1.15
C TYR A 113 4.30 12.69 -2.42
N LEU A 114 4.51 11.37 -2.32
CA LEU A 114 4.75 10.51 -3.48
C LEU A 114 3.58 10.54 -4.46
N SER A 115 2.34 10.40 -3.96
CA SER A 115 1.15 10.49 -4.81
C SER A 115 1.04 11.83 -5.51
N GLN A 116 1.36 12.93 -4.83
CA GLN A 116 1.36 14.27 -5.40
C GLN A 116 2.34 14.39 -6.57
N GLN A 117 3.58 13.91 -6.43
CA GLN A 117 4.58 13.97 -7.50
C GLN A 117 4.15 13.10 -8.70
N VAL A 118 3.70 11.87 -8.48
CA VAL A 118 3.23 10.96 -9.53
C VAL A 118 1.99 11.53 -10.24
N LEU A 119 1.04 12.09 -9.50
CA LEU A 119 -0.18 12.66 -10.06
C LEU A 119 0.05 13.89 -10.96
N LYS A 120 1.10 14.67 -10.73
CA LYS A 120 1.51 15.75 -11.65
C LYS A 120 1.81 15.17 -13.03
N ILE A 121 2.54 14.06 -13.09
CA ILE A 121 2.92 13.37 -14.33
C ILE A 121 1.69 12.73 -14.98
N MET A 122 0.94 11.93 -14.23
CA MET A 122 -0.25 11.24 -14.73
C MET A 122 -1.31 12.21 -15.27
N LYS A 123 -1.43 13.39 -14.66
CA LYS A 123 -2.32 14.47 -15.13
C LYS A 123 -1.95 14.94 -16.53
N GLU A 124 -0.66 15.16 -16.81
CA GLU A 124 -0.19 15.58 -18.13
C GLU A 124 -0.29 14.45 -19.15
N GLN A 125 -0.04 13.21 -18.72
CA GLN A 125 -0.23 12.00 -19.55
C GLN A 125 -1.71 11.76 -19.90
N LYS A 126 -2.66 12.29 -19.11
CA LYS A 126 -4.09 11.99 -19.18
C LYS A 126 -4.38 10.49 -19.04
N TYR A 127 -3.58 9.83 -18.24
CA TYR A 127 -3.65 8.42 -17.96
C TYR A 127 -2.84 8.08 -16.72
N GLY A 128 -3.35 7.16 -15.91
CA GLY A 128 -2.63 6.59 -14.77
C GLY A 128 -3.55 5.87 -13.79
N SER A 129 -2.96 5.03 -12.95
CA SER A 129 -3.66 4.36 -11.87
C SER A 129 -2.81 4.31 -10.61
N ILE A 130 -3.37 4.76 -9.48
CA ILE A 130 -2.76 4.63 -8.16
C ILE A 130 -3.55 3.61 -7.34
N VAL A 131 -2.83 2.72 -6.67
CA VAL A 131 -3.37 1.78 -5.70
C VAL A 131 -2.74 2.06 -4.34
N ASN A 132 -3.53 2.56 -3.42
CA ASN A 132 -3.15 2.79 -2.03
C ASN A 132 -3.44 1.57 -1.16
N PHE A 133 -2.74 1.44 -0.03
CA PHE A 133 -2.98 0.40 0.96
C PHE A 133 -3.63 0.95 2.23
N GLY A 134 -4.93 0.66 2.37
CA GLY A 134 -5.67 0.80 3.61
C GLY A 134 -5.44 -0.38 4.56
N SER A 135 -6.46 -0.73 5.30
CA SER A 135 -6.56 -1.90 6.18
C SER A 135 -8.02 -2.09 6.57
N ILE A 136 -8.38 -3.29 7.01
CA ILE A 136 -9.66 -3.51 7.72
C ILE A 136 -9.83 -2.51 8.87
N TYR A 137 -8.76 -2.17 9.58
CA TYR A 137 -8.77 -1.19 10.68
C TYR A 137 -8.80 0.29 10.23
N GLY A 138 -8.87 0.54 8.95
CA GLY A 138 -9.32 1.83 8.40
C GLY A 138 -10.81 1.85 8.03
N ILE A 139 -11.51 0.70 8.12
CA ILE A 139 -12.93 0.52 7.78
C ILE A 139 -13.76 0.33 9.05
N VAL A 140 -13.28 -0.54 9.95
CA VAL A 140 -13.91 -0.89 11.21
C VAL A 140 -12.98 -0.66 12.39
N GLY A 141 -13.50 -0.59 13.60
CA GLY A 141 -12.70 -0.51 14.82
C GLY A 141 -11.83 -1.76 15.02
N ASN A 142 -10.73 -1.59 15.73
CA ASN A 142 -9.83 -2.68 16.05
C ASN A 142 -10.49 -3.67 17.01
N ASP A 143 -10.36 -4.95 16.73
CA ASP A 143 -10.76 -5.98 17.65
C ASP A 143 -9.58 -6.34 18.56
N PHE A 144 -9.58 -5.82 19.78
CA PHE A 144 -8.52 -6.04 20.73
C PHE A 144 -8.52 -7.45 21.34
N THR A 145 -9.61 -8.20 21.22
CA THR A 145 -9.66 -9.57 21.76
C THR A 145 -8.72 -10.55 21.04
N ILE A 146 -8.32 -10.24 19.79
CA ILE A 146 -7.32 -11.07 19.09
C ILE A 146 -5.90 -10.84 19.60
N TYR A 147 -5.67 -9.74 20.35
CA TYR A 147 -4.37 -9.37 20.93
C TYR A 147 -4.24 -9.76 22.42
N GLU A 148 -5.27 -10.36 23.03
CA GLU A 148 -5.16 -10.88 24.40
C GLU A 148 -4.00 -11.87 24.49
N ASP A 149 -3.19 -11.78 25.56
CA ASP A 149 -1.97 -12.55 25.78
C ASP A 149 -0.87 -12.34 24.69
N TYR A 150 -1.08 -11.37 23.80
CA TYR A 150 -0.08 -10.92 22.86
C TYR A 150 0.74 -9.80 23.52
N ASN A 151 2.07 -9.95 23.56
CA ASN A 151 2.93 -8.90 24.11
C ASN A 151 3.04 -7.74 23.13
N GLY A 152 2.02 -6.88 23.10
CA GLY A 152 1.85 -5.77 22.18
C GLY A 152 0.38 -5.48 21.86
N THR A 153 0.13 -4.42 21.12
CA THR A 153 -1.21 -3.97 20.75
C THR A 153 -1.23 -3.43 19.32
N SER A 154 -2.42 -3.19 18.78
CA SER A 154 -2.58 -2.41 17.55
C SER A 154 -2.56 -0.91 17.92
N PRO A 155 -1.56 -0.14 17.44
CA PRO A 155 -1.43 1.26 17.84
C PRO A 155 -2.55 2.13 17.24
N GLY A 156 -2.95 3.18 17.98
CA GLY A 156 -4.06 4.07 17.61
C GLY A 156 -3.82 4.82 16.28
N GLU A 157 -2.56 5.21 16.03
CA GLU A 157 -2.18 5.87 14.76
C GLU A 157 -2.38 4.95 13.55
N TYR A 158 -2.34 3.63 13.70
CA TYR A 158 -2.57 2.73 12.58
C TYR A 158 -3.96 2.89 11.97
N CYS A 159 -5.00 2.84 12.79
CA CYS A 159 -6.38 2.99 12.29
C CYS A 159 -6.61 4.41 11.77
N ALA A 160 -6.06 5.43 12.40
CA ALA A 160 -6.15 6.81 11.93
C ALA A 160 -5.48 7.00 10.56
N ILE A 161 -4.26 6.50 10.37
CA ILE A 161 -3.52 6.53 9.11
C ILE A 161 -4.30 5.78 8.01
N LYS A 162 -4.75 4.56 8.30
CA LYS A 162 -5.43 3.71 7.31
C LYS A 162 -6.80 4.27 6.93
N GLY A 163 -7.55 4.83 7.88
CA GLY A 163 -8.79 5.57 7.63
C GLY A 163 -8.54 6.83 6.79
N ALA A 164 -7.48 7.59 7.10
CA ALA A 164 -7.09 8.76 6.33
C ALA A 164 -6.73 8.40 4.87
N ILE A 165 -5.95 7.35 4.64
CA ILE A 165 -5.58 6.87 3.29
C ILE A 165 -6.81 6.47 2.49
N ILE A 166 -7.78 5.78 3.10
CA ILE A 166 -9.03 5.40 2.44
C ILE A 166 -9.82 6.63 1.98
N ASN A 167 -9.96 7.64 2.84
CA ASN A 167 -10.70 8.85 2.45
C ASN A 167 -9.91 9.76 1.51
N PHE A 168 -8.59 9.84 1.67
CA PHE A 168 -7.70 10.55 0.76
C PHE A 168 -7.75 9.96 -0.66
N THR A 169 -7.89 8.64 -0.79
CA THR A 169 -8.13 7.96 -2.07
C THR A 169 -9.37 8.50 -2.78
N ARG A 170 -10.47 8.73 -2.07
CA ARG A 170 -11.70 9.30 -2.64
C ARG A 170 -11.50 10.75 -3.09
N TYR A 171 -10.80 11.55 -2.30
CA TYR A 171 -10.43 12.92 -2.67
C TYR A 171 -9.63 12.95 -3.97
N LEU A 172 -8.57 12.14 -4.07
CA LEU A 172 -7.74 12.07 -5.26
C LEU A 172 -8.51 11.58 -6.49
N ALA A 173 -9.34 10.55 -6.34
CA ALA A 173 -10.18 10.03 -7.42
C ALA A 173 -11.14 11.09 -7.97
N SER A 174 -11.79 11.85 -7.07
CA SER A 174 -12.69 12.94 -7.43
C SER A 174 -11.95 14.08 -8.17
N TYR A 175 -10.77 14.44 -7.70
CA TYR A 175 -10.00 15.56 -8.27
C TYR A 175 -9.37 15.22 -9.62
N PHE A 176 -8.81 14.01 -9.76
CA PHE A 176 -8.02 13.60 -10.92
C PHE A 176 -8.81 12.80 -11.97
N GLY A 177 -10.03 12.36 -11.68
CA GLY A 177 -10.86 11.57 -12.59
C GLY A 177 -11.08 12.25 -13.96
N LYS A 178 -11.24 13.58 -13.99
CA LYS A 178 -11.37 14.36 -15.25
C LYS A 178 -10.13 14.32 -16.15
N TYR A 179 -8.99 13.86 -15.62
CA TYR A 179 -7.75 13.66 -16.38
C TYR A 179 -7.55 12.18 -16.75
N ASN A 180 -8.57 11.33 -16.61
CA ASN A 180 -8.50 9.89 -16.84
C ASN A 180 -7.45 9.19 -15.92
N VAL A 181 -7.26 9.72 -14.71
CA VAL A 181 -6.41 9.13 -13.67
C VAL A 181 -7.30 8.51 -12.61
N ARG A 182 -7.05 7.25 -12.30
CA ARG A 182 -7.81 6.47 -11.31
C ARG A 182 -7.01 6.34 -10.02
N VAL A 183 -7.69 6.40 -8.89
CA VAL A 183 -7.06 6.18 -7.58
C VAL A 183 -7.99 5.28 -6.76
N ASN A 184 -7.50 4.13 -6.36
CA ASN A 184 -8.25 3.16 -5.56
C ASN A 184 -7.43 2.72 -4.34
N CYS A 185 -8.08 2.11 -3.39
CA CYS A 185 -7.48 1.59 -2.17
C CYS A 185 -7.78 0.09 -2.04
N VAL A 186 -6.80 -0.67 -1.63
CA VAL A 186 -6.95 -2.06 -1.21
C VAL A 186 -6.80 -2.11 0.31
N SER A 187 -7.73 -2.72 1.00
CA SER A 187 -7.73 -2.90 2.46
C SER A 187 -7.62 -4.37 2.80
N PRO A 188 -6.39 -4.86 3.03
CA PRO A 188 -6.17 -6.24 3.44
C PRO A 188 -6.73 -6.52 4.83
N GLY A 189 -7.18 -7.77 5.05
CA GLY A 189 -7.26 -8.36 6.36
C GLY A 189 -5.89 -8.74 6.91
N GLY A 190 -5.84 -9.59 7.93
CA GLY A 190 -4.59 -10.12 8.45
C GLY A 190 -3.90 -11.03 7.41
N ILE A 191 -2.66 -10.69 7.07
CA ILE A 191 -1.82 -11.49 6.17
C ILE A 191 -0.85 -12.31 7.01
N PHE A 192 -0.72 -13.59 6.68
CA PHE A 192 0.12 -14.52 7.40
C PHE A 192 1.61 -14.15 7.26
N ASP A 193 2.26 -13.98 8.39
CA ASP A 193 3.69 -13.67 8.52
C ASP A 193 4.25 -14.27 9.82
N ASN A 194 4.06 -15.58 9.99
CA ASN A 194 4.52 -16.36 11.15
C ASN A 194 4.03 -15.83 12.53
N GLN A 195 2.80 -15.33 12.58
CA GLN A 195 2.17 -14.93 13.84
C GLN A 195 2.03 -16.11 14.81
N ARG A 196 1.99 -15.81 16.10
CA ARG A 196 1.81 -16.81 17.16
C ARG A 196 0.51 -17.58 17.00
N GLU A 197 0.50 -18.83 17.42
CA GLU A 197 -0.62 -19.77 17.25
C GLU A 197 -1.91 -19.24 17.91
N GLU A 198 -1.81 -18.62 19.09
CA GLU A 198 -2.94 -18.05 19.80
C GLU A 198 -3.61 -16.93 19.01
N PHE A 199 -2.82 -16.03 18.41
CA PHE A 199 -3.32 -14.98 17.52
C PHE A 199 -3.99 -15.60 16.29
N LEU A 200 -3.36 -16.59 15.65
CA LEU A 200 -3.91 -17.29 14.50
C LEU A 200 -5.27 -17.92 14.82
N LYS A 201 -5.39 -18.61 15.94
CA LYS A 201 -6.66 -19.25 16.40
C LYS A 201 -7.76 -18.21 16.58
N ARG A 202 -7.48 -17.08 17.24
CA ARG A 202 -8.46 -16.02 17.48
C ARG A 202 -8.85 -15.32 16.18
N TYR A 203 -7.86 -15.00 15.33
CA TYR A 203 -8.12 -14.38 14.04
C TYR A 203 -8.99 -15.29 13.14
N THR A 204 -8.59 -16.55 12.97
CA THR A 204 -9.30 -17.50 12.10
C THR A 204 -10.68 -17.87 12.62
N HIS A 205 -10.89 -17.87 13.94
CA HIS A 205 -12.21 -18.06 14.53
C HIS A 205 -13.21 -17.01 14.04
N LYS A 206 -12.78 -15.74 13.98
CA LYS A 206 -13.62 -14.61 13.55
C LYS A 206 -13.73 -14.48 12.04
N CYS A 207 -12.65 -14.75 11.31
CA CYS A 207 -12.66 -14.63 9.86
C CYS A 207 -13.60 -15.66 9.21
N PRO A 208 -14.58 -15.25 8.38
CA PRO A 208 -15.49 -16.18 7.69
C PRO A 208 -14.77 -17.27 6.88
N MET A 209 -13.70 -16.91 6.16
CA MET A 209 -12.90 -17.89 5.38
C MET A 209 -11.99 -18.76 6.24
N LYS A 210 -12.00 -18.63 7.57
CA LYS A 210 -11.28 -19.46 8.55
C LYS A 210 -9.77 -19.57 8.29
N ARG A 211 -9.18 -18.53 7.71
CA ARG A 211 -7.73 -18.42 7.52
C ARG A 211 -7.30 -16.96 7.49
N MET A 212 -6.03 -16.69 7.70
CA MET A 212 -5.42 -15.44 7.28
C MET A 212 -5.22 -15.42 5.76
N GLY A 213 -5.09 -14.24 5.20
CA GLY A 213 -4.69 -14.08 3.81
C GLY A 213 -3.20 -14.39 3.61
N ASN A 214 -2.82 -14.61 2.36
CA ASN A 214 -1.44 -14.66 1.91
C ASN A 214 -1.17 -13.49 0.96
N PRO A 215 0.09 -13.15 0.67
CA PRO A 215 0.42 -12.10 -0.30
C PRO A 215 -0.22 -12.28 -1.69
N ASP A 216 -0.36 -13.51 -2.13
CA ASP A 216 -0.99 -13.88 -3.41
C ASP A 216 -2.52 -13.70 -3.43
N ASP A 217 -3.18 -13.60 -2.27
CA ASP A 217 -4.58 -13.17 -2.18
C ASP A 217 -4.73 -11.65 -2.48
N ILE A 218 -3.66 -10.86 -2.27
CA ILE A 218 -3.69 -9.40 -2.39
C ILE A 218 -3.15 -8.91 -3.75
N ALA A 219 -2.08 -9.51 -4.25
CA ALA A 219 -1.44 -9.02 -5.47
C ALA A 219 -2.40 -8.96 -6.69
N PRO A 220 -3.27 -9.94 -6.96
CA PRO A 220 -4.13 -9.93 -8.15
C PRO A 220 -5.05 -8.71 -8.25
N ILE A 221 -5.60 -8.23 -7.13
CA ILE A 221 -6.47 -7.05 -7.16
C ILE A 221 -5.68 -5.77 -7.44
N CYS A 222 -4.42 -5.67 -6.99
CA CYS A 222 -3.56 -4.54 -7.31
C CYS A 222 -3.28 -4.48 -8.81
N LEU A 223 -2.96 -5.62 -9.42
CA LEU A 223 -2.75 -5.73 -10.87
C LEU A 223 -4.02 -5.36 -11.64
N PHE A 224 -5.16 -5.89 -11.23
CA PHE A 224 -6.45 -5.57 -11.85
C PHE A 224 -6.74 -4.08 -11.79
N LEU A 225 -6.53 -3.42 -10.64
CA LEU A 225 -6.77 -1.99 -10.48
C LEU A 225 -5.82 -1.12 -11.30
N VAL A 226 -4.61 -1.57 -11.60
CA VAL A 226 -3.68 -0.88 -12.51
C VAL A 226 -4.06 -1.12 -13.98
N SER A 227 -4.67 -2.25 -14.29
CA SER A 227 -5.03 -2.66 -15.64
C SER A 227 -6.19 -1.84 -16.25
N ASP A 228 -6.37 -1.94 -17.56
CA ASP A 228 -7.49 -1.31 -18.26
C ASP A 228 -8.83 -2.03 -18.00
N GLY A 229 -8.78 -3.25 -17.43
CA GLY A 229 -9.95 -3.95 -16.93
C GLY A 229 -10.71 -3.16 -15.85
N ALA A 230 -9.99 -2.29 -15.11
CA ALA A 230 -10.55 -1.43 -14.08
C ALA A 230 -10.82 0.02 -14.56
N LYS A 231 -10.93 0.26 -15.85
CA LYS A 231 -11.03 1.62 -16.46
C LYS A 231 -12.18 2.49 -15.95
N TYR A 232 -13.20 1.90 -15.33
CA TYR A 232 -14.35 2.62 -14.76
C TYR A 232 -14.42 2.49 -13.23
N ILE A 233 -13.32 2.04 -12.59
CA ILE A 233 -13.22 1.88 -11.13
C ILE A 233 -12.25 2.93 -10.60
N THR A 234 -12.78 3.88 -9.83
CA THR A 234 -11.99 4.90 -9.13
C THR A 234 -12.66 5.31 -7.82
N GLY A 235 -11.89 5.72 -6.83
CA GLY A 235 -12.38 6.14 -5.51
C GLY A 235 -12.87 4.98 -4.62
N GLN A 236 -12.63 3.74 -5.03
CA GLN A 236 -13.10 2.56 -4.29
C GLN A 236 -12.09 2.14 -3.23
N ASN A 237 -12.61 1.65 -2.12
CA ASN A 237 -11.86 0.89 -1.12
C ASN A 237 -12.33 -0.57 -1.19
N ILE A 238 -11.44 -1.46 -1.57
CA ILE A 238 -11.74 -2.87 -1.76
C ILE A 238 -11.13 -3.65 -0.59
N ALA A 239 -12.01 -4.18 0.27
CA ALA A 239 -11.60 -5.10 1.32
C ALA A 239 -11.22 -6.46 0.71
N VAL A 240 -10.03 -6.96 1.08
CA VAL A 240 -9.55 -8.31 0.73
C VAL A 240 -9.16 -8.97 2.04
N ASP A 241 -10.15 -9.48 2.75
CA ASP A 241 -10.07 -9.74 4.18
C ASP A 241 -10.69 -11.09 4.62
N GLY A 242 -11.07 -11.93 3.67
CA GLY A 242 -11.73 -13.21 3.96
C GLY A 242 -13.11 -13.06 4.61
N GLY A 243 -13.74 -11.88 4.43
CA GLY A 243 -15.07 -11.56 4.97
C GLY A 243 -15.03 -10.97 6.38
N TRP A 244 -13.86 -10.62 6.92
CA TRP A 244 -13.73 -10.05 8.26
C TRP A 244 -14.66 -8.84 8.51
N THR A 245 -14.74 -7.92 7.55
CA THR A 245 -15.57 -6.71 7.67
C THR A 245 -17.02 -6.89 7.22
N ALA A 246 -17.42 -8.09 6.82
CA ALA A 246 -18.76 -8.39 6.32
C ALA A 246 -19.74 -8.83 7.43
N ILE A 247 -19.25 -9.11 8.65
CA ILE A 247 -20.02 -9.60 9.79
C ILE A 247 -19.76 -8.78 11.04
#